data_d2dde6f3f0880762446db85d0a3fefb1
#
_entry.id   d2dde6f3f0880762446db85d0a3fefb1
#
_cell.length_a   1.000
_cell.length_b   1.000
_cell.length_c   1.000
_cell.angle_alpha   90.00
_cell.angle_beta   90.00
_cell.angle_gamma   90.00
#
_symmetry.space_group_name_H-M   'P 1'
#
loop_
_entity.id
_entity.type
_entity.pdbx_description
1 polymer ?
#
loop_
_entity_poly.entity_id
_entity_poly.type
_entity_poly.pdbx_seq_one_letter_code
_entity_poly.pdbx_strand_id
1 'polypeptide(L)' 'MPISGKEMLKRYLKNGWTLVRVTGSHHQMRKGEEMESIPVHANRDLKKGLERALLKHLEEAK' A
#
# COMPACT_ATOMS: atom_id res chain seq x y z
N MET A 1 14.01 8.16 0.79
CA MET A 1 13.05 9.03 1.50
C MET A 1 11.93 8.20 2.11
N PRO A 2 11.53 8.49 3.35
CA PRO A 2 10.41 7.78 3.95
C PRO A 2 9.12 8.04 3.17
N ILE A 3 8.28 7.03 3.11
CA ILE A 3 7.01 7.11 2.41
C ILE A 3 5.89 6.92 3.42
N SER A 4 4.89 7.79 3.38
CA SER A 4 3.71 7.65 4.24
C SER A 4 2.79 6.57 3.69
N GLY A 5 1.90 6.04 4.54
CA GLY A 5 0.89 5.08 4.09
C GLY A 5 0.03 5.66 2.99
N LYS A 6 -0.31 6.93 3.10
CA LYS A 6 -1.12 7.63 2.12
C LYS A 6 -0.42 7.69 0.75
N GLU A 7 0.88 7.97 0.75
CA GLU A 7 1.65 8.00 -0.48
C GLU A 7 1.77 6.61 -1.10
N MET A 8 1.98 5.60 -0.27
CA MET A 8 2.05 4.22 -0.74
C MET A 8 0.73 3.81 -1.38
N LEU A 9 -0.39 4.17 -0.75
CA LEU A 9 -1.72 3.89 -1.28
C LEU A 9 -1.89 4.48 -2.68
N LYS A 10 -1.46 5.72 -2.88
CA LYS A 10 -1.53 6.38 -4.18
C LYS A 10 -0.71 5.63 -5.24
N ARG A 11 0.47 5.16 -4.86
CA ARG A 11 1.33 4.40 -5.77
C ARG A 11 0.66 3.09 -6.20
N TYR A 12 0.01 2.42 -5.27
CA TYR A 12 -0.71 1.19 -5.59
C TYR A 12 -1.86 1.47 -6.55
N LEU A 13 -2.64 2.52 -6.29
CA LEU A 13 -3.75 2.88 -7.17
C LEU A 13 -3.27 3.21 -8.58
N LYS A 14 -2.15 3.91 -8.70
CA LYS A 14 -1.59 4.25 -10.01
C LYS A 14 -1.09 3.04 -10.78
N ASN A 15 -0.79 1.96 -10.09
CA ASN A 15 -0.29 0.74 -10.72
C ASN A 15 -1.34 -0.33 -10.90
N GLY A 16 -2.60 0.06 -10.92
CA GLY A 16 -3.70 -0.85 -11.25
C GLY A 16 -4.30 -1.60 -10.08
N TRP A 17 -3.90 -1.27 -8.85
CA TRP A 17 -4.52 -1.88 -7.69
C TRP A 17 -5.84 -1.18 -7.37
N THR A 18 -6.78 -1.93 -6.83
CA THR A 18 -8.11 -1.44 -6.46
C THR A 18 -8.27 -1.47 -4.96
N LEU A 19 -8.84 -0.41 -4.39
CA LEU A 19 -9.18 -0.39 -2.97
C LEU A 19 -10.46 -1.19 -2.79
N VAL A 20 -10.37 -2.28 -2.02
CA VAL A 20 -11.49 -3.19 -1.79
C VAL A 20 -12.26 -2.83 -0.53
N ARG A 21 -11.53 -2.51 0.54
CA ARG A 21 -12.14 -2.26 1.84
C ARG A 21 -11.19 -1.46 2.72
N VAL A 22 -11.77 -0.67 3.60
CA VAL A 22 -11.01 0.02 4.65
C VAL A 22 -11.49 -0.49 5.99
N THR A 23 -10.58 -1.03 6.79
CA THR A 23 -10.87 -1.50 8.14
C THR A 23 -9.95 -0.75 9.09
N GLY A 24 -10.51 0.22 9.83
CA GLY A 24 -9.70 1.10 10.66
C GLY A 24 -8.71 1.86 9.79
N SER A 25 -7.42 1.71 10.08
CA SER A 25 -6.37 2.35 9.30
C SER A 25 -5.85 1.47 8.16
N HIS A 26 -6.35 0.23 8.06
CA HIS A 26 -5.87 -0.71 7.05
C HIS A 26 -6.69 -0.62 5.77
N HIS A 27 -6.00 -0.32 4.68
CA HIS A 27 -6.62 -0.21 3.36
C HIS A 27 -6.30 -1.49 2.60
N GLN A 28 -7.34 -2.30 2.34
CA GLN A 28 -7.18 -3.57 1.63
C GLN A 28 -7.17 -3.32 0.13
N MET A 29 -6.08 -3.69 -0.51
CA MET A 29 -5.88 -3.49 -1.93
C MET A 29 -5.85 -4.82 -2.67
N ARG A 30 -6.29 -4.80 -3.92
CA ARG A 30 -6.31 -6.01 -4.75
C ARG A 30 -5.90 -5.70 -6.17
N LYS A 31 -5.15 -6.64 -6.76
CA LYS A 31 -4.82 -6.59 -8.18
C LYS A 31 -4.81 -8.04 -8.70
N GLY A 32 -5.83 -8.41 -9.47
CA GLY A 32 -6.00 -9.79 -9.87
C GLY A 32 -6.21 -10.68 -8.66
N GLU A 33 -5.33 -11.63 -8.44
CA GLU A 33 -5.36 -12.50 -7.28
C GLU A 33 -4.47 -12.03 -6.14
N GLU A 34 -3.72 -10.94 -6.39
CA GLU A 34 -2.83 -10.39 -5.39
C GLU A 34 -3.59 -9.50 -4.42
N MET A 35 -3.25 -9.63 -3.14
CA MET A 35 -3.87 -8.83 -2.08
C MET A 35 -2.78 -8.15 -1.27
N GLU A 36 -3.07 -6.96 -0.79
CA GLU A 36 -2.13 -6.25 0.07
C GLU A 36 -2.89 -5.36 1.04
N SER A 37 -2.32 -5.14 2.21
CA SER A 37 -2.91 -4.27 3.21
C SER A 37 -1.93 -3.12 3.49
N ILE A 38 -2.40 -1.89 3.34
CA ILE A 38 -1.59 -0.71 3.54
C ILE A 38 -2.12 0.09 4.72
N PRO A 39 -1.34 0.20 5.81
CA PRO A 39 -1.77 1.00 6.96
C PRO A 39 -1.60 2.49 6.65
N VAL A 40 -2.65 3.26 6.91
CA VAL A 40 -2.62 4.71 6.71
C VAL A 40 -2.95 5.38 8.03
N HIS A 41 -1.93 5.95 8.66
CA HIS A 41 -2.06 6.64 9.94
C HIS A 41 -1.76 8.13 9.74
N ALA A 42 -2.77 8.88 9.31
CA ALA A 42 -2.63 10.31 9.04
C ALA A 42 -1.41 10.56 8.14
N ASN A 43 -0.47 11.40 8.57
CA ASN A 43 0.71 11.73 7.76
C ASN A 43 1.96 10.95 8.21
N ARG A 44 1.78 9.87 8.95
CA ARG A 44 2.92 9.11 9.44
C ARG A 44 3.58 8.30 8.33
N ASP A 45 4.89 8.24 8.39
CA ASP A 45 5.66 7.41 7.47
C ASP A 45 5.53 5.93 7.85
N LEU A 46 5.60 5.08 6.85
CA LEU A 46 5.62 3.64 7.07
C LEU A 46 6.94 3.23 7.71
N LYS A 47 6.91 2.17 8.51
CA LYS A 47 8.13 1.59 9.03
C LYS A 47 8.96 1.08 7.86
N LYS A 48 10.27 1.20 7.98
CA LYS A 48 11.19 0.91 6.88
C LYS A 48 11.03 -0.48 6.29
N GLY A 49 10.89 -1.49 7.16
CA GLY A 49 10.69 -2.87 6.69
C GLY A 49 9.40 -3.05 5.92
N LEU A 50 8.32 -2.44 6.40
CA LEU A 50 7.03 -2.51 5.72
C LEU A 50 7.07 -1.75 4.41
N GLU A 51 7.69 -0.58 4.40
CA GLU A 51 7.83 0.21 3.19
C GLU A 51 8.53 -0.60 2.09
N ARG A 52 9.63 -1.25 2.44
CA ARG A 52 10.38 -2.08 1.49
C ARG A 52 9.55 -3.25 0.97
N ALA A 53 8.83 -3.91 1.86
CA ALA A 53 7.99 -5.05 1.48
C ALA A 53 6.88 -4.61 0.52
N LEU A 54 6.24 -3.48 0.80
CA LEU A 54 5.18 -2.97 -0.05
C LEU A 54 5.68 -2.51 -1.41
N LEU A 55 6.84 -1.86 -1.45
CA LEU A 55 7.45 -1.44 -2.71
C LEU A 55 7.85 -2.66 -3.56
N LYS A 56 8.38 -3.68 -2.92
CA LYS A 56 8.76 -4.90 -3.62
C LYS A 56 7.53 -5.59 -4.22
N HIS A 57 6.46 -5.72 -3.45
CA HIS A 57 5.23 -6.34 -3.93
C HIS A 57 4.61 -5.54 -5.07
N LEU A 58 4.63 -4.23 -4.94
CA LEU A 58 4.13 -3.34 -6.00
C LEU A 58 4.87 -3.57 -7.31
N GLU A 59 6.17 -3.74 -7.24
CA GLU A 59 7.02 -3.99 -8.41
C GLU A 59 6.79 -5.37 -9.02
N GLU A 60 6.68 -6.38 -8.16
CA GLU A 60 6.50 -7.76 -8.59
C GLU A 60 5.13 -8.02 -9.21
N ALA A 61 4.12 -7.27 -8.83
CA ALA A 61 2.75 -7.47 -9.28
C ALA A 61 2.34 -6.60 -10.47
N LYS A 62 3.29 -6.19 -11.27
CA LYS A 62 3.02 -5.39 -12.47
C LYS A 62 2.27 -6.17 -13.53
#